data_7bcd96d2d768df8ac4a0f60fb2acadfb
#
_entry.id   7bcd96d2d768df8ac4a0f60fb2acadfb
#
_cell.length_a   1.000
_cell.length_b   1.000
_cell.length_c   1.000
_cell.angle_alpha   90.00
_cell.angle_beta   90.00
_cell.angle_gamma   90.00
#
_symmetry.space_group_name_H-M   'P 1'
#
loop_
_entity.id
_entity.type
_entity.pdbx_description
1 polymer ?
#
loop_
_entity_poly.entity_id
_entity_poly.type
_entity_poly.pdbx_seq_one_letter_code
_entity_poly.pdbx_strand_id
1 'polypeptide(L)'
;MYDDLYAELGDGDLRLVKLAETHREALRAVCAADADIWPIYSSSFDPEHFDKSFDTLIGGAGRMPYGIFDGDRLVGMTAWLRPDPSAQSIEIGNSFIHPDVRGTGFNGRLKKLMIDHAFAVGIRRIEFRIDERNKRSQAAVAKLGCTKEGTLRSERITWTGHVRDTALWSLLADEWVGRR
;
A
#
# COMPACT_ATOMS: atom_id res chain seq x y z
N MET A 1 -15.36 8.50 10.20
CA MET A 1 -14.91 7.35 9.34
C MET A 1 -13.54 7.62 8.73
N TYR A 2 -13.36 8.52 7.76
CA TYR A 2 -12.03 8.68 7.13
C TYR A 2 -11.00 9.37 8.02
N ASP A 3 -11.39 10.25 8.93
CA ASP A 3 -10.49 10.81 9.94
C ASP A 3 -10.01 9.73 10.90
N ASP A 4 -10.86 8.80 11.28
CA ASP A 4 -10.51 7.67 12.14
C ASP A 4 -9.68 6.63 11.38
N LEU A 5 -9.87 6.52 10.05
CA LEU A 5 -9.11 5.58 9.21
C LEU A 5 -7.60 5.91 9.22
N TYR A 6 -7.23 7.20 9.24
CA TYR A 6 -5.83 7.63 9.27
C TYR A 6 -5.30 7.76 10.70
N ALA A 7 -5.49 6.73 11.51
CA ALA A 7 -4.88 6.57 12.81
C ALA A 7 -3.54 5.82 12.72
N GLU A 8 -2.66 6.00 13.69
CA GLU A 8 -1.49 5.12 13.84
C GLU A 8 -1.94 3.75 14.32
N LEU A 9 -1.35 2.69 13.77
CA LEU A 9 -1.74 1.32 14.04
C LEU A 9 -0.55 0.52 14.56
N GLY A 10 -0.80 -0.50 15.38
CA GLY A 10 0.26 -1.36 15.91
C GLY A 10 -0.20 -2.79 16.21
N ASP A 11 0.72 -3.73 16.05
CA ASP A 11 0.58 -5.14 16.39
C ASP A 11 1.97 -5.67 16.80
N GLY A 12 2.30 -5.62 18.08
CA GLY A 12 3.62 -5.93 18.60
C GLY A 12 4.69 -4.98 18.05
N ASP A 13 5.71 -5.53 17.40
CA ASP A 13 6.80 -4.75 16.80
C ASP A 13 6.40 -4.05 15.48
N LEU A 14 5.32 -4.49 14.85
CA LEU A 14 4.79 -3.87 13.64
C LEU A 14 4.04 -2.59 14.01
N ARG A 15 4.48 -1.45 13.46
CA ARG A 15 3.78 -0.16 13.62
C ARG A 15 3.61 0.54 12.28
N LEU A 16 2.47 1.18 12.11
CA LEU A 16 2.16 2.11 11.03
C LEU A 16 2.10 3.51 11.62
N VAL A 17 3.07 4.33 11.30
CA VAL A 17 3.19 5.72 11.76
C VAL A 17 2.91 6.64 10.58
N LYS A 18 2.17 7.73 10.80
CA LYS A 18 1.90 8.71 9.73
C LYS A 18 3.21 9.19 9.13
N LEU A 19 3.35 9.05 7.82
CA LEU A 19 4.56 9.44 7.13
C LEU A 19 4.69 10.96 7.12
N ALA A 20 5.86 11.46 7.50
CA ALA A 20 6.17 12.88 7.61
C ALA A 20 7.57 13.16 7.08
N GLU A 21 7.90 14.45 6.93
CA GLU A 21 9.22 14.91 6.44
C GLU A 21 10.38 14.31 7.24
N THR A 22 10.22 14.13 8.54
CA THR A 22 11.24 13.52 9.43
C THR A 22 11.63 12.10 9.05
N HIS A 23 10.82 11.41 8.23
CA HIS A 23 11.08 10.05 7.78
C HIS A 23 11.79 10.00 6.41
N ARG A 24 11.99 11.15 5.73
CA ARG A 24 12.47 11.22 4.34
C ARG A 24 13.76 10.43 4.13
N GLU A 25 14.80 10.71 4.89
CA GLU A 25 16.11 10.08 4.67
C GLU A 25 16.11 8.60 5.04
N ALA A 26 15.41 8.22 6.11
CA ALA A 26 15.26 6.82 6.47
C ALA A 26 14.52 6.03 5.38
N LEU A 27 13.44 6.60 4.82
CA LEU A 27 12.68 5.95 3.75
C LEU A 27 13.48 5.90 2.42
N ARG A 28 14.28 6.93 2.13
CA ARG A 28 15.21 6.93 0.98
C ARG A 28 16.14 5.72 1.03
N ALA A 29 16.78 5.49 2.17
CA ALA A 29 17.66 4.36 2.37
C ALA A 29 16.93 3.01 2.21
N VAL A 30 15.72 2.90 2.75
CA VAL A 30 14.88 1.70 2.61
C VAL A 30 14.51 1.43 1.15
N CYS A 31 14.11 2.45 0.39
CA CYS A 31 13.73 2.31 -1.01
C CYS A 31 14.92 1.99 -1.93
N ALA A 32 16.11 2.49 -1.60
CA ALA A 32 17.34 2.21 -2.34
C ALA A 32 17.82 0.76 -2.23
N ALA A 33 17.36 0.00 -1.21
CA ALA A 33 17.74 -1.39 -1.00
C ALA A 33 17.22 -2.35 -2.09
N ASP A 34 16.27 -1.92 -2.93
CA ASP A 34 15.74 -2.69 -4.07
C ASP A 34 15.38 -1.74 -5.22
N ALA A 35 16.40 -1.15 -5.83
CA ALA A 35 16.21 -0.16 -6.89
C ALA A 35 15.56 -0.74 -8.17
N ASP A 36 15.75 -2.02 -8.42
CA ASP A 36 15.27 -2.70 -9.64
C ASP A 36 13.76 -3.00 -9.63
N ILE A 37 13.08 -2.80 -8.51
CA ILE A 37 11.64 -3.11 -8.40
C ILE A 37 10.75 -2.01 -9.00
N TRP A 38 11.24 -0.77 -9.09
CA TRP A 38 10.41 0.40 -9.38
C TRP A 38 9.75 0.41 -10.76
N PRO A 39 10.29 -0.22 -11.83
CA PRO A 39 9.62 -0.28 -13.13
C PRO A 39 8.22 -0.89 -13.15
N ILE A 40 7.86 -1.69 -12.13
CA ILE A 40 6.50 -2.24 -12.00
C ILE A 40 5.58 -1.39 -11.09
N TYR A 41 6.10 -0.29 -10.53
CA TYR A 41 5.31 0.67 -9.77
C TYR A 41 4.88 1.84 -10.64
N SER A 42 3.79 2.49 -10.27
CA SER A 42 3.30 3.68 -10.99
C SER A 42 4.19 4.91 -10.82
N SER A 43 4.97 4.95 -9.74
CA SER A 43 5.95 5.99 -9.41
C SER A 43 7.22 5.32 -8.92
N SER A 44 8.38 5.92 -9.18
CA SER A 44 9.65 5.42 -8.70
C SER A 44 10.06 6.11 -7.39
N PHE A 45 10.62 5.33 -6.46
CA PHE A 45 11.32 5.81 -5.27
C PHE A 45 12.79 5.39 -5.28
N ASP A 46 13.35 5.17 -6.49
CA ASP A 46 14.79 5.03 -6.66
C ASP A 46 15.52 6.33 -6.28
N PRO A 47 16.86 6.33 -6.13
CA PRO A 47 17.60 7.51 -5.70
C PRO A 47 17.38 8.77 -6.55
N GLU A 48 17.14 8.62 -7.86
CA GLU A 48 16.96 9.75 -8.78
C GLU A 48 15.57 10.39 -8.64
N HIS A 49 14.53 9.58 -8.41
CA HIS A 49 13.14 10.03 -8.41
C HIS A 49 12.55 10.21 -7.01
N PHE A 50 13.31 9.86 -5.97
CA PHE A 50 12.82 9.74 -4.60
C PHE A 50 12.15 11.02 -4.10
N ASP A 51 12.81 12.18 -4.19
CA ASP A 51 12.31 13.43 -3.60
C ASP A 51 10.96 13.83 -4.20
N LYS A 52 10.86 13.83 -5.52
CA LYS A 52 9.61 14.15 -6.22
C LYS A 52 8.49 13.18 -5.83
N SER A 53 8.78 11.90 -5.73
CA SER A 53 7.80 10.88 -5.38
C SER A 53 7.39 10.97 -3.91
N PHE A 54 8.33 11.25 -3.02
CA PHE A 54 8.06 11.47 -1.61
C PHE A 54 7.18 12.70 -1.38
N ASP A 55 7.51 13.85 -2.00
CA ASP A 55 6.71 15.07 -1.92
C ASP A 55 5.28 14.85 -2.42
N THR A 56 5.14 14.12 -3.54
CA THR A 56 3.82 13.74 -4.08
C THR A 56 3.07 12.81 -3.12
N LEU A 57 3.78 11.93 -2.42
CA LEU A 57 3.17 10.98 -1.49
C LEU A 57 2.63 11.68 -0.24
N ILE A 58 3.41 12.57 0.37
CA ILE A 58 3.00 13.26 1.62
C ILE A 58 2.08 14.45 1.36
N GLY A 59 2.21 15.14 0.22
CA GLY A 59 1.43 16.33 -0.13
C GLY A 59 0.20 16.06 -1.00
N GLY A 60 0.01 14.84 -1.49
CA GLY A 60 -1.04 14.53 -2.46
C GLY A 60 -2.43 14.41 -1.82
N ALA A 61 -3.41 15.14 -2.36
CA ALA A 61 -4.81 15.03 -1.94
C ALA A 61 -5.31 13.58 -2.06
N GLY A 62 -6.10 13.13 -1.07
CA GLY A 62 -6.65 11.78 -1.02
C GLY A 62 -5.60 10.68 -0.77
N ARG A 63 -4.45 11.05 -0.24
CA ARG A 63 -3.38 10.14 0.19
C ARG A 63 -3.19 10.23 1.70
N MET A 64 -3.10 9.09 2.35
CA MET A 64 -2.86 8.95 3.78
C MET A 64 -1.71 7.97 3.98
N PRO A 65 -0.46 8.44 3.79
CA PRO A 65 0.71 7.57 3.77
C PRO A 65 1.22 7.22 5.17
N TYR A 66 1.73 6.00 5.29
CA TYR A 66 2.39 5.49 6.48
C TYR A 66 3.83 5.08 6.20
N GLY A 67 4.72 5.36 7.16
CA GLY A 67 5.94 4.61 7.35
C GLY A 67 5.62 3.30 8.09
N ILE A 68 6.23 2.22 7.64
CA ILE A 68 6.09 0.89 8.24
C ILE A 68 7.32 0.61 9.08
N PHE A 69 7.12 0.30 10.35
CA PHE A 69 8.19 0.03 11.31
C PHE A 69 8.15 -1.43 11.78
N ASP A 70 9.33 -2.00 11.95
CA ASP A 70 9.60 -3.26 12.66
C ASP A 70 10.49 -2.91 13.86
N GLY A 71 9.91 -2.91 15.06
CA GLY A 71 10.50 -2.24 16.21
C GLY A 71 10.71 -0.74 15.94
N ASP A 72 11.95 -0.28 16.09
CA ASP A 72 12.33 1.11 15.82
C ASP A 72 12.88 1.35 14.41
N ARG A 73 12.99 0.29 13.60
CA ARG A 73 13.49 0.37 12.24
C ARG A 73 12.35 0.66 11.25
N LEU A 74 12.48 1.74 10.48
CA LEU A 74 11.64 1.95 9.30
C LEU A 74 11.99 0.90 8.25
N VAL A 75 11.00 0.12 7.80
CA VAL A 75 11.20 -1.00 6.85
C VAL A 75 10.36 -0.87 5.59
N GLY A 76 9.62 0.21 5.44
CA GLY A 76 8.81 0.40 4.23
C GLY A 76 7.80 1.52 4.32
N MET A 77 6.91 1.53 3.34
CA MET A 77 5.79 2.46 3.27
C MET A 77 4.54 1.77 2.74
N THR A 78 3.38 2.34 3.05
CA THR A 78 2.08 2.00 2.47
C THR A 78 1.17 3.20 2.58
N ALA A 79 0.01 3.19 1.91
CA ALA A 79 -0.93 4.30 2.02
C ALA A 79 -2.38 3.82 1.85
N TRP A 80 -3.30 4.55 2.47
CA TRP A 80 -4.68 4.62 2.00
C TRP A 80 -4.75 5.61 0.84
N LEU A 81 -5.44 5.24 -0.20
CA LEU A 81 -5.59 6.02 -1.43
C LEU A 81 -7.05 6.06 -1.86
N ARG A 82 -7.42 7.08 -2.62
CA ARG A 82 -8.74 7.16 -3.28
C ARG A 82 -9.91 6.96 -2.32
N PRO A 83 -10.00 7.71 -1.22
CA PRO A 83 -11.17 7.63 -0.35
C PRO A 83 -12.43 8.01 -1.14
N ASP A 84 -13.44 7.13 -1.11
CA ASP A 84 -14.77 7.40 -1.67
C ASP A 84 -15.83 7.27 -0.56
N PRO A 85 -16.21 8.38 0.07
CA PRO A 85 -17.23 8.38 1.13
C PRO A 85 -18.59 7.86 0.68
N SER A 86 -18.96 8.08 -0.57
CA SER A 86 -20.25 7.67 -1.10
C SER A 86 -20.35 6.15 -1.24
N ALA A 87 -19.26 5.52 -1.64
CA ALA A 87 -19.14 4.07 -1.76
C ALA A 87 -18.64 3.39 -0.47
N GLN A 88 -18.23 4.16 0.54
CA GLN A 88 -17.54 3.66 1.74
C GLN A 88 -16.36 2.75 1.36
N SER A 89 -15.55 3.21 0.40
CA SER A 89 -14.44 2.44 -0.15
C SER A 89 -13.11 3.15 -0.03
N ILE A 90 -12.04 2.36 -0.03
CA ILE A 90 -10.64 2.83 0.07
C ILE A 90 -9.72 1.88 -0.71
N GLU A 91 -8.63 2.41 -1.26
CA GLU A 91 -7.55 1.61 -1.84
C GLU A 91 -6.39 1.47 -0.85
N ILE A 92 -5.82 0.27 -0.71
CA ILE A 92 -4.50 0.07 -0.13
C ILE A 92 -3.47 0.05 -1.27
N GLY A 93 -2.59 1.03 -1.28
CA GLY A 93 -1.58 1.16 -2.34
C GLY A 93 -0.24 1.71 -1.85
N ASN A 94 0.63 2.05 -2.80
CA ASN A 94 2.00 2.52 -2.54
C ASN A 94 2.78 1.66 -1.53
N SER A 95 2.54 0.34 -1.55
CA SER A 95 3.13 -0.58 -0.56
C SER A 95 4.47 -1.08 -1.05
N PHE A 96 5.52 -0.74 -0.31
CA PHE A 96 6.87 -1.26 -0.46
C PHE A 96 7.39 -1.69 0.91
N ILE A 97 8.03 -2.85 0.99
CA ILE A 97 8.74 -3.31 2.18
C ILE A 97 10.17 -3.73 1.83
N HIS A 98 11.08 -3.44 2.74
CA HIS A 98 12.50 -3.79 2.61
C HIS A 98 12.68 -5.29 2.33
N PRO A 99 13.65 -5.69 1.49
CA PRO A 99 13.89 -7.11 1.18
C PRO A 99 14.01 -8.03 2.40
N ASP A 100 14.67 -7.57 3.48
CA ASP A 100 14.91 -8.38 4.68
C ASP A 100 13.64 -8.89 5.37
N VAL A 101 12.53 -8.16 5.25
CA VAL A 101 11.25 -8.55 5.89
C VAL A 101 10.31 -9.29 4.94
N ARG A 102 10.74 -9.50 3.69
CA ARG A 102 9.95 -10.27 2.71
C ARG A 102 10.04 -11.77 3.00
N GLY A 103 8.96 -12.49 2.78
CA GLY A 103 8.90 -13.95 3.01
C GLY A 103 8.76 -14.37 4.48
N THR A 104 8.82 -13.45 5.43
CA THR A 104 8.72 -13.72 6.88
C THR A 104 7.28 -13.77 7.43
N GLY A 105 6.27 -13.51 6.60
CA GLY A 105 4.90 -13.31 7.05
C GLY A 105 4.56 -11.85 7.40
N PHE A 106 5.57 -10.96 7.48
CA PHE A 106 5.43 -9.55 7.87
C PHE A 106 4.37 -8.81 7.04
N ASN A 107 4.42 -8.95 5.70
CA ASN A 107 3.43 -8.29 4.83
C ASN A 107 2.00 -8.78 5.08
N GLY A 108 1.82 -10.05 5.44
CA GLY A 108 0.50 -10.61 5.79
C GLY A 108 -0.06 -9.96 7.05
N ARG A 109 0.77 -9.83 8.11
CA ARG A 109 0.41 -9.13 9.36
C ARG A 109 0.08 -7.66 9.10
N LEU A 110 0.92 -6.97 8.32
CA LEU A 110 0.70 -5.58 7.90
C LEU A 110 -0.67 -5.39 7.23
N LYS A 111 -0.97 -6.21 6.23
CA LYS A 111 -2.23 -6.11 5.50
C LYS A 111 -3.42 -6.46 6.38
N LYS A 112 -3.28 -7.50 7.23
CA LYS A 112 -4.33 -7.85 8.19
C LYS A 112 -4.64 -6.68 9.14
N LEU A 113 -3.62 -6.05 9.71
CA LEU A 113 -3.77 -4.89 10.60
C LEU A 113 -4.53 -3.74 9.92
N MET A 114 -4.16 -3.39 8.68
CA MET A 114 -4.85 -2.36 7.91
C MET A 114 -6.30 -2.75 7.60
N ILE A 115 -6.53 -3.97 7.12
CA ILE A 115 -7.86 -4.46 6.75
C ILE A 115 -8.80 -4.50 7.96
N ASP A 116 -8.33 -5.04 9.10
CA ASP A 116 -9.10 -5.09 10.34
C ASP A 116 -9.52 -3.68 10.78
N HIS A 117 -8.57 -2.73 10.75
CA HIS A 117 -8.85 -1.35 11.12
C HIS A 117 -9.87 -0.69 10.16
N ALA A 118 -9.68 -0.83 8.85
CA ALA A 118 -10.57 -0.22 7.86
C ALA A 118 -12.02 -0.69 8.05
N PHE A 119 -12.23 -1.99 8.22
CA PHE A 119 -13.57 -2.53 8.42
C PHE A 119 -14.15 -2.15 9.81
N ALA A 120 -13.31 -2.04 10.84
CA ALA A 120 -13.74 -1.59 12.17
C ALA A 120 -14.26 -0.15 12.18
N VAL A 121 -13.69 0.74 11.34
CA VAL A 121 -14.14 2.14 11.21
C VAL A 121 -15.25 2.35 10.18
N GLY A 122 -15.78 1.26 9.61
CA GLY A 122 -16.98 1.30 8.75
C GLY A 122 -16.72 1.39 7.25
N ILE A 123 -15.47 1.16 6.79
CA ILE A 123 -15.23 0.91 5.36
C ILE A 123 -15.94 -0.39 4.97
N ARG A 124 -16.60 -0.40 3.81
CA ARG A 124 -17.29 -1.59 3.29
C ARG A 124 -16.46 -2.38 2.29
N ARG A 125 -15.57 -1.66 1.57
CA ARG A 125 -14.83 -2.18 0.42
C ARG A 125 -13.41 -1.67 0.42
N ILE A 126 -12.47 -2.59 0.34
CA ILE A 126 -11.05 -2.30 0.14
C ILE A 126 -10.65 -2.72 -1.27
N GLU A 127 -9.96 -1.84 -1.99
CA GLU A 127 -9.42 -2.12 -3.32
C GLU A 127 -7.90 -2.26 -3.31
N PHE A 128 -7.40 -3.02 -4.28
CA PHE A 128 -5.99 -3.09 -4.64
C PHE A 128 -5.87 -2.97 -6.15
N ARG A 129 -5.11 -1.97 -6.62
CA ARG A 129 -4.87 -1.70 -8.03
C ARG A 129 -3.43 -2.05 -8.37
N ILE A 130 -3.23 -3.22 -8.97
CA ILE A 130 -1.93 -3.85 -9.14
C ILE A 130 -1.58 -3.91 -10.63
N ASP A 131 -0.33 -3.55 -10.99
CA ASP A 131 0.17 -3.79 -12.35
C ASP A 131 0.02 -5.26 -12.71
N GLU A 132 -0.56 -5.56 -13.89
CA GLU A 132 -0.76 -6.96 -14.34
C GLU A 132 0.55 -7.76 -14.39
N ARG A 133 1.69 -7.10 -14.54
CA ARG A 133 3.02 -7.73 -14.51
C ARG A 133 3.44 -8.13 -13.09
N ASN A 134 2.89 -7.48 -12.05
CA ASN A 134 3.27 -7.73 -10.66
C ASN A 134 2.56 -8.97 -10.08
N LYS A 135 2.96 -10.14 -10.56
CA LYS A 135 2.36 -11.43 -10.13
C LYS A 135 2.56 -11.70 -8.63
N ARG A 136 3.67 -11.22 -8.05
CA ARG A 136 3.93 -11.35 -6.61
C ARG A 136 2.88 -10.61 -5.78
N SER A 137 2.58 -9.37 -6.13
CA SER A 137 1.56 -8.58 -5.43
C SER A 137 0.16 -9.18 -5.62
N GLN A 138 -0.18 -9.63 -6.82
CA GLN A 138 -1.46 -10.30 -7.08
C GLN A 138 -1.60 -11.57 -6.24
N ALA A 139 -0.56 -12.41 -6.16
CA ALA A 139 -0.57 -13.61 -5.31
C ALA A 139 -0.71 -13.27 -3.81
N ALA A 140 -0.12 -12.16 -3.35
CA ALA A 140 -0.24 -11.72 -1.97
C ALA A 140 -1.68 -11.33 -1.61
N VAL A 141 -2.37 -10.55 -2.46
CA VAL A 141 -3.77 -10.16 -2.20
C VAL A 141 -4.73 -11.33 -2.37
N ALA A 142 -4.46 -12.26 -3.30
CA ALA A 142 -5.23 -13.49 -3.42
C ALA A 142 -5.18 -14.34 -2.13
N LYS A 143 -4.00 -14.43 -1.47
CA LYS A 143 -3.85 -15.12 -0.17
C LYS A 143 -4.65 -14.46 0.95
N LEU A 144 -4.89 -13.15 0.87
CA LEU A 144 -5.77 -12.45 1.81
C LEU A 144 -7.25 -12.74 1.53
N GLY A 145 -7.54 -13.42 0.43
CA GLY A 145 -8.89 -13.76 -0.01
C GLY A 145 -9.59 -12.68 -0.81
N CYS A 146 -8.83 -11.73 -1.35
CA CYS A 146 -9.39 -10.76 -2.27
C CYS A 146 -9.87 -11.43 -3.57
N THR A 147 -10.91 -10.89 -4.16
CA THR A 147 -11.44 -11.31 -5.45
C THR A 147 -10.88 -10.43 -6.57
N LYS A 148 -10.37 -11.02 -7.65
CA LYS A 148 -10.02 -10.29 -8.88
C LYS A 148 -11.29 -9.95 -9.63
N GLU A 149 -11.63 -8.68 -9.75
CA GLU A 149 -12.85 -8.24 -10.45
C GLU A 149 -12.64 -8.07 -11.96
N GLY A 150 -11.39 -7.79 -12.36
CA GLY A 150 -11.06 -7.63 -13.77
C GLY A 150 -9.74 -6.94 -14.01
N THR A 151 -9.54 -6.55 -15.27
CA THR A 151 -8.36 -5.81 -15.71
C THR A 151 -8.80 -4.51 -16.38
N LEU A 152 -8.32 -3.39 -15.84
CA LEU A 152 -8.45 -2.07 -16.46
C LEU A 152 -7.35 -1.93 -17.50
N ARG A 153 -7.70 -2.05 -18.79
CA ARG A 153 -6.72 -2.00 -19.88
C ARG A 153 -6.26 -0.57 -20.12
N SER A 154 -4.94 -0.39 -20.33
CA SER A 154 -4.31 0.91 -20.62
C SER A 154 -4.71 2.01 -19.61
N GLU A 155 -4.82 1.64 -18.32
CA GLU A 155 -5.40 2.51 -17.27
C GLU A 155 -4.53 3.72 -16.98
N ARG A 156 -3.21 3.59 -17.14
CA ARG A 156 -2.26 4.70 -16.93
C ARG A 156 -0.95 4.50 -17.67
N ILE A 157 -0.22 5.59 -17.82
CA ILE A 157 1.19 5.58 -18.24
C ILE A 157 2.04 5.66 -16.98
N THR A 158 2.98 4.73 -16.80
CA THR A 158 3.91 4.73 -15.66
C THR A 158 5.05 5.74 -15.90
N TRP A 159 5.87 5.98 -14.88
CA TRP A 159 7.03 6.85 -14.95
C TRP A 159 8.07 6.42 -16.01
N THR A 160 8.09 5.13 -16.39
CA THR A 160 8.94 4.59 -17.47
C THR A 160 8.35 4.79 -18.88
N GLY A 161 7.16 5.38 -19.00
CA GLY A 161 6.43 5.48 -20.26
C GLY A 161 5.64 4.22 -20.64
N HIS A 162 5.67 3.18 -19.81
CA HIS A 162 4.89 1.97 -20.05
C HIS A 162 3.39 2.21 -19.89
N VAL A 163 2.61 1.84 -20.89
CA VAL A 163 1.14 1.83 -20.80
C VAL A 163 0.72 0.60 -20.02
N ARG A 164 0.24 0.82 -18.82
CA ARG A 164 -0.03 -0.20 -17.81
C ARG A 164 -1.47 -0.71 -17.90
N ASP A 165 -1.63 -2.02 -17.92
CA ASP A 165 -2.86 -2.70 -17.54
C ASP A 165 -2.88 -2.93 -16.02
N THR A 166 -4.02 -2.66 -15.39
CA THR A 166 -4.18 -2.75 -13.94
C THR A 166 -5.16 -3.85 -13.57
N ALA A 167 -4.69 -4.86 -12.84
CA ALA A 167 -5.55 -5.83 -12.17
C ALA A 167 -6.28 -5.14 -11.01
N LEU A 168 -7.61 -5.14 -11.05
CA LEU A 168 -8.45 -4.65 -9.97
C LEU A 168 -8.86 -5.83 -9.07
N TRP A 169 -8.49 -5.73 -7.81
CA TRP A 169 -8.83 -6.67 -6.76
C TRP A 169 -9.62 -5.97 -5.67
N SER A 170 -10.53 -6.68 -5.03
CA SER A 170 -11.30 -6.15 -3.91
C SER A 170 -11.46 -7.15 -2.77
N LEU A 171 -11.77 -6.61 -1.61
CA LEU A 171 -12.17 -7.35 -0.43
C LEU A 171 -13.34 -6.62 0.23
N LEU A 172 -14.42 -7.34 0.52
CA LEU A 172 -15.60 -6.79 1.17
C LEU A 172 -15.60 -7.12 2.67
N ALA A 173 -16.25 -6.27 3.46
CA ALA A 173 -16.28 -6.43 4.92
C ALA A 173 -16.91 -7.75 5.37
N ASP A 174 -17.96 -8.19 4.70
CA ASP A 174 -18.66 -9.45 5.00
C ASP A 174 -17.83 -10.70 4.61
N GLU A 175 -16.98 -10.60 3.59
CA GLU A 175 -16.04 -11.65 3.20
C GLU A 175 -14.91 -11.83 4.23
N TRP A 176 -14.54 -10.75 4.93
CA TRP A 176 -13.44 -10.75 5.91
C TRP A 176 -13.84 -11.33 7.27
N VAL A 177 -15.07 -11.07 7.72
CA VAL A 177 -15.58 -11.56 9.03
C VAL A 177 -15.54 -13.08 9.15
N GLY A 178 -15.74 -13.82 8.06
CA GLY A 178 -15.68 -15.27 8.02
C GLY A 178 -14.26 -15.89 8.12
N ARG A 179 -13.21 -15.05 8.20
CA ARG A 179 -11.78 -15.48 8.16
C ARG A 179 -10.99 -15.16 9.42
N ARG A 180 -11.66 -14.75 10.48
CA ARG A 180 -11.06 -14.48 11.81
C ARG A 180 -10.84 -15.77 12.59
#